data_8b7f057f62197390ad2769b190c1192f
#
_entry.id   8b7f057f62197390ad2769b190c1192f
#
_cell.length_a   1.000
_cell.length_b   1.000
_cell.length_c   1.000
_cell.angle_alpha   90.00
_cell.angle_beta   90.00
_cell.angle_gamma   90.00
#
_symmetry.space_group_name_H-M   'P 1'
#
loop_
_entity.id
_entity.type
_entity.pdbx_description
1 polymer ?
#
loop_
_entity_poly.entity_id
_entity_poly.type
_entity_poly.pdbx_seq_one_letter_code
_entity_poly.pdbx_strand_id
1 'polypeptide(L)'
;EKVDNGFNYDWLGYPTRTGVGQTHSLNVMGGSEIWRFNASLSYDETVGVMKGSDRANFNGSLGITYQGEKLIVSENLSVGTNNNANSPYGDFSSFAAMNRYWEPQDEEGEPILTYTHPLRSETSYSDNPAYNALVGVWNKTRYTNMRSATQVRYNINESFYISGLLGLSRMFNQADAFAPPSHAQFAGK
;
A
#
# COMPACT_ATOMS: atom_id res chain seq x y z
N GLU A 1 16.32 -37.77 -14.49
CA GLU A 1 15.41 -37.45 -15.63
C GLU A 1 15.21 -35.96 -15.81
N LYS A 2 14.73 -35.15 -14.77
CA LYS A 2 14.62 -33.67 -14.89
C LYS A 2 15.99 -33.01 -15.13
N VAL A 3 17.07 -33.50 -14.54
CA VAL A 3 18.43 -33.00 -14.73
C VAL A 3 18.92 -33.29 -16.14
N ASP A 4 18.68 -34.47 -16.65
CA ASP A 4 19.12 -34.91 -17.98
C ASP A 4 18.40 -34.14 -19.10
N ASN A 5 17.17 -33.72 -18.85
CA ASN A 5 16.34 -32.95 -19.76
C ASN A 5 16.59 -31.43 -19.67
N GLY A 6 17.53 -30.97 -18.81
CA GLY A 6 17.87 -29.56 -18.63
C GLY A 6 16.75 -28.72 -18.02
N PHE A 7 15.80 -29.36 -17.30
CA PHE A 7 14.69 -28.68 -16.63
C PHE A 7 15.20 -27.67 -15.61
N ASN A 8 14.68 -26.44 -15.66
CA ASN A 8 15.05 -25.36 -14.75
C ASN A 8 13.85 -24.43 -14.55
N TYR A 9 13.17 -24.53 -13.41
CA TYR A 9 12.05 -23.67 -13.08
C TYR A 9 12.54 -22.29 -12.62
N ASP A 10 12.00 -21.22 -13.20
CA ASP A 10 12.34 -19.85 -12.83
C ASP A 10 11.57 -19.37 -11.60
N TRP A 11 12.04 -19.77 -10.43
CA TRP A 11 11.48 -19.37 -9.15
C TRP A 11 11.61 -17.86 -8.89
N LEU A 12 12.59 -17.17 -9.46
CA LEU A 12 12.79 -15.74 -9.26
C LEU A 12 11.83 -14.90 -10.10
N GLY A 13 11.57 -15.35 -11.33
CA GLY A 13 10.58 -14.72 -12.21
C GLY A 13 9.14 -15.02 -11.82
N TYR A 14 8.90 -16.14 -11.13
CA TYR A 14 7.55 -16.59 -10.80
C TYR A 14 6.72 -15.58 -9.99
N PRO A 15 7.19 -15.04 -8.83
CA PRO A 15 6.46 -14.09 -8.03
C PRO A 15 6.56 -12.64 -8.55
N THR A 16 7.36 -12.39 -9.58
CA THR A 16 7.70 -11.03 -10.01
C THR A 16 7.00 -10.62 -11.29
N ARG A 17 6.91 -9.33 -11.47
CA ARG A 17 6.45 -8.64 -12.68
C ARG A 17 7.20 -7.32 -12.84
N THR A 18 7.05 -6.67 -13.97
CA THR A 18 7.52 -5.29 -14.13
C THR A 18 6.71 -4.38 -13.21
N GLY A 19 7.41 -3.71 -12.28
CA GLY A 19 6.82 -2.67 -11.45
C GLY A 19 6.66 -1.37 -12.24
N VAL A 20 5.55 -0.68 -12.02
CA VAL A 20 5.26 0.61 -12.67
C VAL A 20 4.76 1.59 -11.61
N GLY A 21 5.29 2.81 -11.65
CA GLY A 21 4.80 3.92 -10.82
C GLY A 21 4.29 5.06 -11.68
N GLN A 22 3.22 5.71 -11.23
CA GLN A 22 2.70 6.93 -11.83
C GLN A 22 2.31 7.92 -10.75
N THR A 23 2.54 9.21 -11.03
CA THR A 23 2.18 10.32 -10.14
C THR A 23 1.48 11.39 -10.95
N HIS A 24 0.33 11.81 -10.46
CA HIS A 24 -0.43 12.93 -11.04
C HIS A 24 -0.64 13.99 -9.96
N SER A 25 -0.43 15.24 -10.31
CA SER A 25 -0.68 16.34 -9.39
C SER A 25 -1.33 17.50 -10.11
N LEU A 26 -2.26 18.17 -9.40
CA LEU A 26 -2.93 19.38 -9.82
C LEU A 26 -2.86 20.39 -8.68
N ASN A 27 -2.41 21.61 -9.00
CA ASN A 27 -2.41 22.71 -8.07
C ASN A 27 -3.13 23.89 -8.71
N VAL A 28 -4.04 24.48 -7.97
CA VAL A 28 -4.78 25.66 -8.37
C VAL A 28 -4.69 26.69 -7.25
N MET A 29 -4.33 27.90 -7.59
CA MET A 29 -4.29 29.01 -6.64
C MET A 29 -4.86 30.25 -7.28
N GLY A 30 -5.48 31.09 -6.47
CA GLY A 30 -6.05 32.34 -6.94
C GLY A 30 -6.56 33.19 -5.80
N GLY A 31 -7.12 34.34 -6.16
CA GLY A 31 -7.73 35.20 -5.19
C GLY A 31 -7.53 36.70 -5.51
N SER A 32 -7.78 37.49 -4.49
CA SER A 32 -7.64 38.94 -4.47
C SER A 32 -6.87 39.35 -3.20
N GLU A 33 -6.78 40.64 -2.95
CA GLU A 33 -6.20 41.16 -1.70
C GLU A 33 -6.97 40.71 -0.46
N ILE A 34 -8.29 40.50 -0.60
CA ILE A 34 -9.18 40.12 0.51
C ILE A 34 -9.32 38.58 0.62
N TRP A 35 -9.38 37.88 -0.50
CA TRP A 35 -9.58 36.43 -0.54
C TRP A 35 -8.45 35.73 -1.27
N ARG A 36 -7.91 34.69 -0.69
CA ARG A 36 -6.94 33.83 -1.34
C ARG A 36 -7.36 32.38 -1.14
N PHE A 37 -7.15 31.58 -2.15
CA PHE A 37 -7.33 30.16 -2.07
C PHE A 37 -6.19 29.41 -2.75
N ASN A 38 -5.91 28.25 -2.26
CA ASN A 38 -5.04 27.26 -2.88
C ASN A 38 -5.67 25.88 -2.72
N ALA A 39 -5.69 25.13 -3.79
CA ALA A 39 -6.16 23.76 -3.80
C ALA A 39 -5.09 22.87 -4.43
N SER A 40 -4.82 21.74 -3.84
CA SER A 40 -3.94 20.73 -4.42
C SER A 40 -4.58 19.36 -4.38
N LEU A 41 -4.35 18.58 -5.42
CA LEU A 41 -4.71 17.19 -5.53
C LEU A 41 -3.47 16.42 -5.98
N SER A 42 -3.18 15.27 -5.38
CA SER A 42 -2.20 14.33 -5.89
C SER A 42 -2.71 12.91 -5.83
N TYR A 43 -2.35 12.14 -6.82
CA TYR A 43 -2.58 10.71 -6.90
C TYR A 43 -1.27 10.03 -7.28
N ASP A 44 -0.81 9.11 -6.44
CA ASP A 44 0.38 8.32 -6.65
C ASP A 44 -0.02 6.85 -6.64
N GLU A 45 0.35 6.13 -7.68
CA GLU A 45 0.12 4.69 -7.78
C GLU A 45 1.43 3.97 -8.06
N THR A 46 1.65 2.88 -7.36
CA THR A 46 2.79 1.99 -7.58
C THR A 46 2.30 0.55 -7.66
N VAL A 47 2.46 -0.04 -8.83
CA VAL A 47 2.35 -1.47 -9.05
C VAL A 47 3.69 -2.09 -8.68
N GLY A 48 3.74 -2.86 -7.60
CA GLY A 48 4.97 -3.42 -7.07
C GLY A 48 5.55 -4.54 -7.95
N VAL A 49 6.85 -4.77 -7.79
CA VAL A 49 7.57 -5.84 -8.50
C VAL A 49 7.07 -7.24 -8.08
N MET A 50 6.75 -7.44 -6.81
CA MET A 50 6.06 -8.67 -6.36
C MET A 50 4.60 -8.62 -6.80
N LYS A 51 4.13 -9.68 -7.48
CA LYS A 51 2.73 -9.79 -7.91
C LYS A 51 1.78 -9.62 -6.73
N GLY A 52 0.72 -8.83 -6.89
CA GLY A 52 -0.27 -8.53 -5.84
C GLY A 52 0.20 -7.50 -4.80
N SER A 53 1.39 -6.91 -4.95
CA SER A 53 1.86 -5.79 -4.12
C SER A 53 1.56 -4.48 -4.84
N ASP A 54 0.56 -3.75 -4.37
CA ASP A 54 0.11 -2.50 -4.98
C ASP A 54 -0.10 -1.43 -3.91
N ARG A 55 0.20 -0.18 -4.26
CA ARG A 55 -0.02 0.98 -3.39
C ARG A 55 -0.64 2.10 -4.19
N ALA A 56 -1.65 2.76 -3.62
CA ALA A 56 -2.26 3.94 -4.19
C ALA A 56 -2.48 4.98 -3.09
N ASN A 57 -1.96 6.18 -3.29
CA ASN A 57 -2.10 7.31 -2.39
C ASN A 57 -2.89 8.42 -3.09
N PHE A 58 -3.90 8.92 -2.42
CA PHE A 58 -4.60 10.12 -2.82
C PHE A 58 -4.45 11.18 -1.72
N ASN A 59 -4.05 12.39 -2.10
CA ASN A 59 -4.00 13.52 -1.18
C ASN A 59 -4.70 14.71 -1.79
N GLY A 60 -5.51 15.37 -0.99
CA GLY A 60 -6.17 16.61 -1.34
C GLY A 60 -5.97 17.65 -0.24
N SER A 61 -5.75 18.90 -0.62
CA SER A 61 -5.75 20.00 0.32
C SER A 61 -6.47 21.23 -0.26
N LEU A 62 -7.09 22.00 0.63
CA LEU A 62 -7.73 23.26 0.33
C LEU A 62 -7.39 24.25 1.42
N GLY A 63 -6.72 25.33 1.05
CA GLY A 63 -6.46 26.48 1.90
C GLY A 63 -7.33 27.66 1.44
N ILE A 64 -8.01 28.31 2.37
CA ILE A 64 -8.76 29.55 2.13
C ILE A 64 -8.35 30.57 3.17
N THR A 65 -8.03 31.77 2.74
CA THR A 65 -7.70 32.88 3.63
C THR A 65 -8.57 34.09 3.28
N TYR A 66 -9.26 34.58 4.29
CA TYR A 66 -9.90 35.89 4.27
C TYR A 66 -9.02 36.89 5.01
N GLN A 67 -8.73 38.02 4.39
CA GLN A 67 -7.91 39.09 4.96
C GLN A 67 -8.68 40.42 4.88
N GLY A 68 -9.43 40.73 5.94
CA GLY A 68 -10.06 42.04 6.12
C GLY A 68 -9.14 42.97 6.90
N GLU A 69 -9.57 44.23 7.10
CA GLU A 69 -8.80 45.25 7.81
C GLU A 69 -8.40 44.83 9.23
N LYS A 70 -9.32 44.23 9.98
CA LYS A 70 -9.08 43.81 11.35
C LYS A 70 -9.16 42.28 11.56
N LEU A 71 -9.83 41.60 10.65
CA LEU A 71 -10.09 40.15 10.80
C LEU A 71 -9.35 39.38 9.70
N ILE A 72 -8.54 38.41 10.12
CA ILE A 72 -7.91 37.43 9.24
C ILE A 72 -8.43 36.06 9.65
N VAL A 73 -8.98 35.30 8.71
CA VAL A 73 -9.43 33.94 8.93
C VAL A 73 -8.75 33.06 7.89
N SER A 74 -8.08 32.02 8.35
CA SER A 74 -7.48 30.99 7.48
C SER A 74 -8.03 29.63 7.83
N GLU A 75 -8.49 28.93 6.82
CA GLU A 75 -8.91 27.52 6.91
C GLU A 75 -8.00 26.66 6.03
N ASN A 76 -7.51 25.56 6.60
CA ASN A 76 -6.75 24.55 5.89
C ASN A 76 -7.41 23.18 6.09
N LEU A 77 -7.96 22.65 5.02
CA LEU A 77 -8.51 21.31 4.95
C LEU A 77 -7.51 20.39 4.25
N SER A 78 -7.34 19.19 4.75
CA SER A 78 -6.58 18.15 4.04
C SER A 78 -7.21 16.77 4.24
N VAL A 79 -7.16 15.98 3.18
CA VAL A 79 -7.54 14.57 3.18
C VAL A 79 -6.45 13.76 2.51
N GLY A 80 -6.05 12.67 3.15
CA GLY A 80 -5.13 11.71 2.59
C GLY A 80 -5.71 10.30 2.72
N THR A 81 -5.65 9.54 1.64
CA THR A 81 -6.03 8.12 1.64
C THR A 81 -4.89 7.30 1.07
N ASN A 82 -4.52 6.26 1.80
CA ASN A 82 -3.49 5.31 1.40
C ASN A 82 -4.13 3.92 1.34
N ASN A 83 -4.08 3.29 0.17
CA ASN A 83 -4.54 1.93 -0.07
C ASN A 83 -3.34 1.06 -0.38
N ASN A 84 -3.17 -0.03 0.35
CA ASN A 84 -2.08 -0.97 0.17
C ASN A 84 -2.63 -2.38 0.00
N ALA A 85 -2.06 -3.12 -0.94
CA ALA A 85 -2.17 -4.57 -1.02
C ALA A 85 -0.79 -5.18 -0.81
N ASN A 86 -0.68 -6.13 0.10
CA ASN A 86 0.55 -6.89 0.29
C ASN A 86 0.57 -8.10 -0.64
N SER A 87 1.74 -8.41 -1.16
CA SER A 87 1.91 -9.57 -2.02
C SER A 87 1.52 -10.87 -1.29
N PRO A 88 0.65 -11.70 -1.85
CA PRO A 88 0.35 -13.02 -1.29
C PRO A 88 1.51 -14.02 -1.42
N TYR A 89 2.53 -13.65 -2.21
CA TYR A 89 3.74 -14.47 -2.39
C TYR A 89 4.73 -14.37 -1.22
N GLY A 90 4.51 -13.46 -0.25
CA GLY A 90 5.41 -13.32 0.89
C GLY A 90 6.79 -12.76 0.52
N ASP A 91 7.84 -13.29 1.16
CA ASP A 91 9.20 -12.76 1.00
C ASP A 91 9.91 -13.32 -0.24
N PHE A 92 10.53 -12.45 -1.04
CA PHE A 92 11.29 -12.83 -2.24
C PHE A 92 12.46 -13.77 -1.93
N SER A 93 13.08 -13.66 -0.76
CA SER A 93 14.16 -14.54 -0.32
C SER A 93 13.78 -16.02 -0.27
N SER A 94 12.52 -16.34 0.03
CA SER A 94 12.00 -17.71 0.05
C SER A 94 12.03 -18.32 -1.35
N PHE A 95 11.78 -17.55 -2.40
CA PHE A 95 11.87 -18.00 -3.78
C PHE A 95 13.32 -18.19 -4.23
N ALA A 96 14.23 -17.34 -3.75
CA ALA A 96 15.66 -17.48 -4.05
C ALA A 96 16.29 -18.74 -3.44
N ALA A 97 15.70 -19.28 -2.39
CA ALA A 97 16.17 -20.50 -1.73
C ALA A 97 15.62 -21.80 -2.34
N MET A 98 14.69 -21.69 -3.32
CA MET A 98 14.02 -22.87 -3.89
C MET A 98 14.93 -23.66 -4.82
N ASN A 99 14.68 -24.96 -4.84
CA ASN A 99 15.34 -25.85 -5.79
C ASN A 99 14.73 -25.68 -7.19
N ARG A 100 15.57 -25.45 -8.19
CA ARG A 100 15.16 -25.22 -9.60
C ARG A 100 14.47 -26.42 -10.26
N TYR A 101 14.52 -27.60 -9.65
CA TYR A 101 13.86 -28.81 -10.18
C TYR A 101 12.47 -29.04 -9.60
N TRP A 102 12.02 -28.20 -8.69
CA TRP A 102 10.68 -28.20 -8.15
C TRP A 102 9.76 -27.24 -8.90
N GLU A 103 8.49 -27.58 -8.95
CA GLU A 103 7.42 -26.78 -9.55
C GLU A 103 6.39 -26.41 -8.49
N PRO A 104 5.74 -25.24 -8.58
CA PRO A 104 4.77 -24.79 -7.57
C PRO A 104 3.47 -25.58 -7.57
N GLN A 105 3.17 -26.28 -8.66
CA GLN A 105 1.96 -27.05 -8.88
C GLN A 105 2.33 -28.44 -9.43
N ASP A 106 1.46 -29.40 -9.21
CA ASP A 106 1.57 -30.75 -9.80
C ASP A 106 1.13 -30.79 -11.26
N GLU A 107 1.10 -32.00 -11.85
CA GLU A 107 0.70 -32.23 -13.25
C GLU A 107 -0.77 -31.92 -13.50
N GLU A 108 -1.62 -31.99 -12.48
CA GLU A 108 -3.05 -31.65 -12.49
C GLU A 108 -3.28 -30.15 -12.28
N GLY A 109 -2.26 -29.36 -11.96
CA GLY A 109 -2.32 -27.92 -11.69
C GLY A 109 -2.67 -27.57 -10.24
N GLU A 110 -2.71 -28.53 -9.34
CA GLU A 110 -2.99 -28.30 -7.93
C GLU A 110 -1.74 -27.78 -7.20
N PRO A 111 -1.88 -26.82 -6.24
CA PRO A 111 -0.77 -26.28 -5.51
C PRO A 111 -0.09 -27.32 -4.62
N ILE A 112 1.22 -27.47 -4.80
CA ILE A 112 2.04 -28.33 -3.91
C ILE A 112 2.32 -27.55 -2.62
N LEU A 113 1.99 -28.12 -1.46
CA LEU A 113 2.21 -27.46 -0.17
C LEU A 113 3.67 -27.52 0.25
N THR A 114 4.28 -28.70 0.20
CA THR A 114 5.65 -28.97 0.68
C THR A 114 6.40 -29.89 -0.24
N TYR A 115 7.73 -29.79 -0.25
CA TYR A 115 8.63 -30.64 -1.00
C TYR A 115 9.48 -31.47 -0.05
N THR A 116 9.63 -32.76 -0.30
CA THR A 116 10.58 -33.64 0.42
C THR A 116 11.96 -33.55 -0.22
N HIS A 117 12.99 -33.60 0.64
CA HIS A 117 14.38 -33.63 0.20
C HIS A 117 14.87 -35.08 0.08
N PRO A 118 14.94 -35.64 -1.14
CA PRO A 118 15.21 -37.07 -1.30
C PRO A 118 16.62 -37.50 -0.83
N LEU A 119 17.53 -36.53 -0.70
CA LEU A 119 18.93 -36.79 -0.31
C LEU A 119 19.26 -36.44 1.14
N ARG A 120 18.33 -35.90 1.91
CA ARG A 120 18.62 -35.50 3.30
C ARG A 120 17.96 -36.41 4.34
N SER A 121 16.67 -36.48 4.31
CA SER A 121 15.87 -37.33 5.21
C SER A 121 14.43 -37.27 4.75
N GLU A 122 13.68 -38.36 4.95
CA GLU A 122 12.22 -38.39 4.71
C GLU A 122 11.44 -37.39 5.57
N THR A 123 12.06 -36.81 6.59
CA THR A 123 11.49 -35.80 7.48
C THR A 123 11.96 -34.38 7.18
N SER A 124 12.76 -34.16 6.11
CA SER A 124 13.21 -32.84 5.72
C SER A 124 12.30 -32.28 4.61
N TYR A 125 11.58 -31.22 4.93
CA TYR A 125 10.63 -30.55 4.02
C TYR A 125 11.08 -29.12 3.72
N SER A 126 10.66 -28.62 2.56
CA SER A 126 10.67 -27.19 2.23
C SER A 126 9.26 -26.77 1.85
N ASP A 127 8.81 -25.66 2.42
CA ASP A 127 7.50 -25.10 2.08
C ASP A 127 7.54 -24.49 0.67
N ASN A 128 6.43 -24.59 -0.03
CA ASN A 128 6.24 -23.87 -1.29
C ASN A 128 5.91 -22.39 -1.03
N PRO A 129 6.79 -21.45 -1.35
CA PRO A 129 6.52 -20.03 -1.09
C PRO A 129 5.36 -19.47 -1.93
N ALA A 130 5.00 -20.11 -3.05
CA ALA A 130 3.89 -19.72 -3.90
C ALA A 130 2.53 -20.24 -3.41
N TYR A 131 2.51 -21.22 -2.50
CA TYR A 131 1.29 -21.94 -2.13
C TYR A 131 0.15 -21.02 -1.70
N ASN A 132 0.40 -20.08 -0.79
CA ASN A 132 -0.62 -19.17 -0.28
C ASN A 132 -1.18 -18.23 -1.35
N ALA A 133 -0.35 -17.83 -2.31
CA ALA A 133 -0.80 -17.05 -3.46
C ALA A 133 -1.71 -17.86 -4.39
N LEU A 134 -1.37 -19.13 -4.63
CA LEU A 134 -2.13 -20.04 -5.48
C LEU A 134 -3.52 -20.37 -4.90
N VAL A 135 -3.62 -20.52 -3.58
CA VAL A 135 -4.92 -20.76 -2.91
C VAL A 135 -5.73 -19.49 -2.65
N GLY A 136 -5.27 -18.33 -3.10
CA GLY A 136 -6.06 -17.10 -3.11
C GLY A 136 -6.04 -16.29 -1.81
N VAL A 137 -4.96 -16.32 -1.04
CA VAL A 137 -4.73 -15.43 0.11
C VAL A 137 -4.61 -13.98 -0.35
N TRP A 138 -5.18 -13.06 0.41
CA TRP A 138 -4.95 -11.64 0.18
C TRP A 138 -4.97 -10.84 1.49
N ASN A 139 -4.28 -9.69 1.48
CA ASN A 139 -4.22 -8.74 2.60
C ASN A 139 -4.24 -7.32 2.03
N LYS A 140 -5.20 -6.51 2.48
CA LYS A 140 -5.38 -5.12 2.06
C LYS A 140 -5.54 -4.23 3.27
N THR A 141 -4.93 -3.06 3.20
CA THR A 141 -5.08 -2.02 4.22
C THR A 141 -5.49 -0.71 3.58
N ARG A 142 -6.37 0.01 4.25
CA ARG A 142 -6.76 1.37 3.89
C ARG A 142 -6.58 2.27 5.09
N TYR A 143 -5.87 3.34 4.89
CA TYR A 143 -5.69 4.39 5.87
C TYR A 143 -6.22 5.70 5.31
N THR A 144 -7.12 6.37 6.03
CA THR A 144 -7.64 7.68 5.65
C THR A 144 -7.45 8.65 6.81
N ASN A 145 -6.88 9.80 6.50
CA ASN A 145 -6.63 10.89 7.44
C ASN A 145 -7.28 12.17 6.92
N MET A 146 -8.06 12.81 7.77
CA MET A 146 -8.71 14.10 7.49
C MET A 146 -8.28 15.10 8.56
N ARG A 147 -7.92 16.30 8.14
CA ARG A 147 -7.53 17.39 9.04
C ARG A 147 -8.18 18.69 8.60
N SER A 148 -8.60 19.46 9.58
CA SER A 148 -9.06 20.85 9.44
C SER A 148 -8.32 21.69 10.46
N ALA A 149 -7.84 22.85 10.05
CA ALA A 149 -7.16 23.82 10.91
C ALA A 149 -7.67 25.20 10.58
N THR A 150 -8.51 25.73 11.47
CA THR A 150 -9.07 27.09 11.38
C THR A 150 -8.25 28.01 12.27
N GLN A 151 -7.65 29.02 11.70
CA GLN A 151 -6.95 30.08 12.43
C GLN A 151 -7.71 31.40 12.26
N VAL A 152 -7.98 32.06 13.37
CA VAL A 152 -8.61 33.37 13.41
C VAL A 152 -7.66 34.34 14.10
N ARG A 153 -7.45 35.50 13.49
CA ARG A 153 -6.71 36.61 14.10
C ARG A 153 -7.55 37.87 13.99
N TYR A 154 -7.72 38.57 15.11
CA TYR A 154 -8.37 39.86 15.20
C TYR A 154 -7.39 40.92 15.67
N ASN A 155 -7.11 41.92 14.81
CA ASN A 155 -6.23 43.05 15.13
C ASN A 155 -7.08 44.13 15.85
N ILE A 156 -6.82 44.35 17.13
CA ILE A 156 -7.49 45.36 17.94
C ILE A 156 -7.03 46.73 17.47
N ASN A 157 -5.72 46.88 17.31
CA ASN A 157 -5.04 48.05 16.74
C ASN A 157 -3.71 47.61 16.10
N GLU A 158 -2.88 48.54 15.67
CA GLU A 158 -1.60 48.26 15.02
C GLU A 158 -0.60 47.48 15.91
N SER A 159 -0.72 47.56 17.24
CA SER A 159 0.23 46.97 18.17
C SER A 159 -0.32 45.72 18.86
N PHE A 160 -1.65 45.52 18.89
CA PHE A 160 -2.27 44.42 19.63
C PHE A 160 -3.23 43.61 18.76
N TYR A 161 -3.11 42.30 18.86
CA TYR A 161 -4.04 41.35 18.23
C TYR A 161 -4.36 40.18 19.16
N ILE A 162 -5.46 39.50 18.90
CA ILE A 162 -5.86 38.23 19.53
C ILE A 162 -5.91 37.21 18.41
N SER A 163 -5.38 36.01 18.66
CA SER A 163 -5.48 34.90 17.73
C SER A 163 -5.91 33.61 18.39
N GLY A 164 -6.65 32.79 17.66
CA GLY A 164 -7.06 31.45 18.08
C GLY A 164 -6.83 30.46 16.93
N LEU A 165 -6.52 29.22 17.30
CA LEU A 165 -6.38 28.08 16.40
C LEU A 165 -7.28 26.96 16.86
N LEU A 166 -8.13 26.47 15.96
CA LEU A 166 -8.93 25.26 16.14
C LEU A 166 -8.43 24.20 15.14
N GLY A 167 -7.95 23.08 15.66
CA GLY A 167 -7.52 21.93 14.87
C GLY A 167 -8.42 20.74 15.10
N LEU A 168 -8.91 20.13 14.02
CA LEU A 168 -9.66 18.88 14.04
C LEU A 168 -8.92 17.86 13.20
N SER A 169 -8.79 16.64 13.71
CA SER A 169 -8.24 15.54 12.91
C SER A 169 -9.06 14.27 13.15
N ARG A 170 -9.23 13.51 12.08
CA ARG A 170 -9.89 12.20 12.13
C ARG A 170 -9.12 11.21 11.29
N MET A 171 -8.94 10.02 11.84
CA MET A 171 -8.16 8.96 11.23
C MET A 171 -9.02 7.69 11.20
N PHE A 172 -9.02 7.02 10.05
CA PHE A 172 -9.65 5.73 9.85
C PHE A 172 -8.59 4.76 9.37
N ASN A 173 -8.54 3.60 9.99
CA ASN A 173 -7.67 2.51 9.55
C ASN A 173 -8.54 1.26 9.40
N GLN A 174 -8.47 0.65 8.23
CA GLN A 174 -9.14 -0.59 7.89
C GLN A 174 -8.09 -1.58 7.41
N ALA A 175 -8.09 -2.77 7.96
CA ALA A 175 -7.23 -3.87 7.53
C ALA A 175 -8.09 -5.10 7.31
N ASP A 176 -8.05 -5.62 6.10
CA ASP A 176 -8.80 -6.80 5.68
C ASP A 176 -7.81 -7.86 5.19
N ALA A 177 -7.91 -9.07 5.72
CA ALA A 177 -7.12 -10.21 5.31
C ALA A 177 -8.01 -11.43 5.13
N PHE A 178 -7.73 -12.21 4.12
CA PHE A 178 -8.44 -13.45 3.84
C PHE A 178 -7.44 -14.61 3.72
N ALA A 179 -7.70 -15.67 4.46
CA ALA A 179 -7.01 -16.94 4.37
C ALA A 179 -8.08 -18.03 4.16
N PRO A 180 -8.08 -18.72 3.02
CA PRO A 180 -9.03 -19.81 2.75
C PRO A 180 -8.76 -21.03 3.66
N PRO A 181 -9.70 -21.98 3.78
CA PRO A 181 -9.48 -23.23 4.52
C PRO A 181 -8.26 -24.05 4.06
N SER A 182 -7.90 -23.90 2.77
CA SER A 182 -6.69 -24.51 2.18
C SER A 182 -5.39 -23.78 2.50
N HIS A 183 -5.41 -22.68 3.26
CA HIS A 183 -4.20 -21.95 3.62
C HIS A 183 -3.18 -22.85 4.34
N ALA A 184 -1.87 -22.67 4.07
CA ALA A 184 -0.79 -23.51 4.63
C ALA A 184 -0.84 -23.68 6.16
N GLN A 185 -1.30 -22.67 6.92
CA GLN A 185 -1.45 -22.74 8.37
C GLN A 185 -2.51 -23.74 8.85
N PHE A 186 -3.46 -24.13 7.98
CA PHE A 186 -4.54 -25.07 8.30
C PHE A 186 -4.30 -26.44 7.66
N ALA A 187 -3.42 -26.52 6.66
CA ALA A 187 -3.08 -27.75 5.99
C ALA A 187 -2.32 -28.67 6.96
N GLY A 188 -2.86 -29.86 7.20
CA GLY A 188 -2.27 -30.87 8.09
C GLY A 188 -2.77 -30.85 9.54
N LYS A 189 -3.88 -30.14 9.83
CA LYS A 189 -4.59 -30.25 11.09
C LYS A 189 -5.86 -31.09 10.97
#